data_10be9f7890a67dcbc43870ba2fe10c6c
#
_entry.id   10be9f7890a67dcbc43870ba2fe10c6c
#
_cell.length_a   1.000
_cell.length_b   1.000
_cell.length_c   1.000
_cell.angle_alpha   90.00
_cell.angle_beta   90.00
_cell.angle_gamma   90.00
#
_symmetry.space_group_name_H-M   'P 1'
#
loop_
_entity.id
_entity.type
_entity.pdbx_description
1 polymer ?
#
loop_
_entity_poly.entity_id
_entity_poly.type
_entity_poly.pdbx_seq_one_letter_code
_entity_poly.pdbx_strand_id
1 'polypeptide(L)'
;MQIVLDIENTVIDDLRSLNFMTENCERIKDFIKRRNPMYVHLFTWGWKTSEEIDKGVVDSIYERLGVPVTQRGLVYTKSDSVDYAIIRNWLKDEDRDEVLHPGMMAAYGLRKIFLLIEMFVNTDLSKYAGEEYDIIDDLVSDEEHNTRPYHNILLLNPAKEI
;
A
#
# COMPACT_ATOMS: atom_id res chain seq x y z
N MET A 1 -12.17 0.33 10.88
CA MET A 1 -10.72 0.46 10.61
C MET A 1 -10.35 -0.41 9.41
N GLN A 2 -9.34 0.01 8.65
CA GLN A 2 -8.92 -0.67 7.45
C GLN A 2 -7.40 -0.79 7.41
N ILE A 3 -6.89 -1.79 6.69
CA ILE A 3 -5.46 -1.98 6.50
C ILE A 3 -5.11 -1.65 5.05
N VAL A 4 -4.01 -0.92 4.85
CA VAL A 4 -3.38 -0.70 3.55
C VAL A 4 -2.04 -1.41 3.58
N LEU A 5 -1.88 -2.41 2.72
CA LEU A 5 -0.75 -3.33 2.75
C LEU A 5 0.07 -3.23 1.47
N ASP A 6 1.35 -2.92 1.62
CA ASP A 6 2.33 -3.04 0.54
C ASP A 6 2.55 -4.50 0.15
N ILE A 7 2.99 -4.74 -1.08
CA ILE A 7 3.20 -6.07 -1.61
C ILE A 7 4.69 -6.43 -1.62
N GLU A 8 5.49 -5.78 -2.48
CA GLU A 8 6.91 -6.12 -2.67
C GLU A 8 7.74 -5.75 -1.44
N ASN A 9 8.64 -6.63 -1.04
CA ASN A 9 9.47 -6.52 0.16
C ASN A 9 8.69 -6.43 1.47
N THR A 10 7.40 -6.66 1.42
CA THR A 10 6.50 -6.71 2.58
C THR A 10 5.92 -8.11 2.74
N VAL A 11 5.25 -8.64 1.72
CA VAL A 11 4.68 -10.01 1.73
C VAL A 11 5.36 -10.95 0.75
N ILE A 12 5.87 -10.45 -0.35
CA ILE A 12 6.64 -11.19 -1.34
C ILE A 12 7.95 -10.45 -1.65
N ASP A 13 8.94 -11.15 -2.19
CA ASP A 13 10.21 -10.56 -2.60
C ASP A 13 10.03 -9.61 -3.79
N ASP A 14 9.42 -10.09 -4.86
CA ASP A 14 9.05 -9.28 -6.01
C ASP A 14 7.89 -9.93 -6.78
N LEU A 15 7.27 -9.16 -7.68
CA LEU A 15 6.11 -9.62 -8.44
C LEU A 15 6.44 -10.67 -9.51
N ARG A 16 7.73 -10.91 -9.81
CA ARG A 16 8.16 -11.92 -10.80
C ARG A 16 8.31 -13.30 -10.18
N SER A 17 9.07 -13.39 -9.08
CA SER A 17 9.39 -14.66 -8.42
C SER A 17 8.29 -15.12 -7.46
N LEU A 18 7.50 -14.22 -6.91
CA LEU A 18 6.39 -14.51 -6.01
C LEU A 18 6.78 -15.38 -4.81
N ASN A 19 8.00 -15.20 -4.29
CA ASN A 19 8.43 -15.87 -3.08
C ASN A 19 7.89 -15.14 -1.85
N PHE A 20 7.09 -15.81 -1.07
CA PHE A 20 6.53 -15.23 0.15
C PHE A 20 7.60 -15.05 1.22
N MET A 21 7.59 -13.89 1.86
CA MET A 21 8.44 -13.57 3.00
C MET A 21 7.80 -14.14 4.27
N THR A 22 8.15 -15.38 4.59
CA THR A 22 7.44 -16.20 5.58
C THR A 22 7.25 -15.51 6.92
N GLU A 23 8.30 -14.92 7.50
CA GLU A 23 8.18 -14.25 8.80
C GLU A 23 7.27 -13.04 8.77
N ASN A 24 7.42 -12.21 7.75
CA ASN A 24 6.55 -11.05 7.55
C ASN A 24 5.09 -11.48 7.36
N CYS A 25 4.85 -12.48 6.53
CA CYS A 25 3.50 -12.98 6.29
C CYS A 25 2.84 -13.50 7.56
N GLU A 26 3.57 -14.22 8.42
CA GLU A 26 3.02 -14.69 9.69
C GLU A 26 2.68 -13.54 10.64
N ARG A 27 3.55 -12.54 10.77
CA ARG A 27 3.27 -11.35 11.58
C ARG A 27 2.04 -10.59 11.07
N ILE A 28 1.99 -10.36 9.75
CA ILE A 28 0.88 -9.64 9.11
C ILE A 28 -0.42 -10.42 9.26
N LYS A 29 -0.40 -11.73 9.04
CA LYS A 29 -1.56 -12.59 9.20
C LYS A 29 -2.13 -12.51 10.62
N ASP A 30 -1.28 -12.62 11.62
CA ASP A 30 -1.68 -12.53 13.02
C ASP A 30 -2.20 -11.13 13.36
N PHE A 31 -1.57 -10.10 12.82
CA PHE A 31 -2.01 -8.72 12.97
C PHE A 31 -3.40 -8.48 12.39
N ILE A 32 -3.64 -8.92 11.15
CA ILE A 32 -4.95 -8.82 10.50
C ILE A 32 -6.02 -9.52 11.34
N LYS A 33 -5.72 -10.72 11.83
CA LYS A 33 -6.64 -11.48 12.66
C LYS A 33 -7.00 -10.74 13.95
N ARG A 34 -6.00 -10.17 14.63
CA ARG A 34 -6.23 -9.42 15.88
C ARG A 34 -6.99 -8.12 15.64
N ARG A 35 -6.66 -7.40 14.59
CA ARG A 35 -7.28 -6.10 14.28
C ARG A 35 -8.67 -6.25 13.69
N ASN A 36 -8.94 -7.36 13.01
CA ASN A 36 -10.21 -7.64 12.35
C ASN A 36 -10.72 -6.45 11.52
N PRO A 37 -9.97 -6.00 10.51
CA PRO A 37 -10.32 -4.83 9.72
C PRO A 37 -11.57 -5.07 8.87
N MET A 38 -12.25 -3.99 8.52
CA MET A 38 -13.35 -4.06 7.55
C MET A 38 -12.82 -4.51 6.19
N TYR A 39 -11.70 -3.92 5.74
CA TYR A 39 -11.04 -4.25 4.48
C TYR A 39 -9.53 -4.25 4.62
N VAL A 40 -8.89 -5.11 3.83
CA VAL A 40 -7.45 -5.12 3.59
C VAL A 40 -7.24 -4.72 2.13
N HIS A 41 -6.71 -3.53 1.91
CA HIS A 41 -6.35 -3.02 0.60
C HIS A 41 -4.90 -3.36 0.30
N LEU A 42 -4.58 -3.58 -0.97
CA LEU A 42 -3.20 -3.74 -1.42
C LEU A 42 -2.74 -2.46 -2.12
N PHE A 43 -1.49 -2.09 -1.91
CA PHE A 43 -0.90 -0.89 -2.51
C PHE A 43 0.51 -1.21 -3.00
N THR A 44 0.74 -1.10 -4.30
CA THR A 44 2.05 -1.37 -4.87
C THR A 44 2.37 -0.43 -6.03
N TRP A 45 3.63 -0.07 -6.14
CA TRP A 45 4.17 0.59 -7.34
C TRP A 45 4.77 -0.41 -8.34
N GLY A 46 4.76 -1.70 -8.03
CA GLY A 46 5.20 -2.75 -8.94
C GLY A 46 4.30 -2.91 -10.16
N TRP A 47 3.01 -2.64 -10.00
CA TRP A 47 2.08 -2.50 -11.12
C TRP A 47 1.87 -1.02 -11.42
N LYS A 48 2.11 -0.63 -12.68
CA LYS A 48 2.00 0.77 -13.12
C LYS A 48 0.55 1.23 -13.18
N THR A 49 -0.31 0.38 -13.74
CA THR A 49 -1.73 0.67 -13.97
C THR A 49 -2.60 -0.49 -13.51
N SER A 50 -3.90 -0.25 -13.39
CA SER A 50 -4.87 -1.29 -13.03
C SER A 50 -4.91 -2.45 -14.03
N GLU A 51 -4.55 -2.20 -15.29
CA GLU A 51 -4.53 -3.22 -16.36
C GLU A 51 -3.41 -4.24 -16.14
N GLU A 52 -2.33 -3.87 -15.44
CA GLU A 52 -1.22 -4.77 -15.13
C GLU A 52 -1.52 -5.69 -13.94
N ILE A 53 -2.55 -5.43 -13.17
CA ILE A 53 -2.87 -6.20 -11.97
C ILE A 53 -3.14 -7.66 -12.34
N ASP A 54 -2.32 -8.55 -11.79
CA ASP A 54 -2.53 -9.99 -11.91
C ASP A 54 -3.44 -10.47 -10.78
N LYS A 55 -4.67 -10.80 -11.12
CA LYS A 55 -5.67 -11.24 -10.15
C LYS A 55 -5.26 -12.52 -9.42
N GLY A 56 -4.58 -13.43 -10.10
CA GLY A 56 -4.08 -14.66 -9.49
C GLY A 56 -3.06 -14.38 -8.39
N VAL A 57 -2.18 -13.39 -8.60
CA VAL A 57 -1.24 -12.94 -7.59
C VAL A 57 -1.96 -12.31 -6.40
N VAL A 58 -2.93 -11.45 -6.67
CA VAL A 58 -3.77 -10.82 -5.62
C VAL A 58 -4.46 -11.87 -4.76
N ASP A 59 -5.10 -12.85 -5.40
CA ASP A 59 -5.79 -13.93 -4.69
C ASP A 59 -4.81 -14.75 -3.84
N SER A 60 -3.62 -15.07 -4.38
CA SER A 60 -2.58 -15.81 -3.66
C SER A 60 -2.10 -15.07 -2.42
N ILE A 61 -1.93 -13.75 -2.51
CA ILE A 61 -1.54 -12.92 -1.37
C ILE A 61 -2.61 -12.96 -0.29
N TYR A 62 -3.86 -12.72 -0.65
CA TYR A 62 -4.96 -12.74 0.32
C TYR A 62 -5.15 -14.11 0.96
N GLU A 63 -5.02 -15.19 0.18
CA GLU A 63 -5.10 -16.56 0.71
C GLU A 63 -3.97 -16.83 1.70
N ARG A 64 -2.75 -16.43 1.36
CA ARG A 64 -1.57 -16.58 2.25
C ARG A 64 -1.78 -15.87 3.58
N LEU A 65 -2.41 -14.70 3.56
CA LEU A 65 -2.65 -13.89 4.75
C LEU A 65 -3.96 -14.24 5.48
N GLY A 66 -4.71 -15.22 4.97
CA GLY A 66 -5.97 -15.64 5.58
C GLY A 66 -7.07 -14.58 5.50
N VAL A 67 -7.04 -13.72 4.48
CA VAL A 67 -8.06 -12.67 4.28
C VAL A 67 -9.23 -13.25 3.49
N PRO A 68 -10.41 -13.39 4.09
CA PRO A 68 -11.59 -13.90 3.38
C PRO A 68 -12.07 -12.90 2.31
N VAL A 69 -12.79 -13.40 1.32
CA VAL A 69 -13.28 -12.60 0.18
C VAL A 69 -14.03 -11.34 0.65
N THR A 70 -14.80 -11.45 1.73
CA THR A 70 -15.59 -10.34 2.28
C THR A 70 -14.77 -9.20 2.86
N GLN A 71 -13.49 -9.44 3.20
CA GLN A 71 -12.56 -8.43 3.73
C GLN A 71 -11.55 -7.92 2.70
N ARG A 72 -11.60 -8.42 1.47
CA ARG A 72 -10.69 -7.99 0.41
C ARG A 72 -11.14 -6.64 -0.13
N GLY A 73 -10.24 -5.66 -0.09
CA GLY A 73 -10.49 -4.30 -0.54
C GLY A 73 -10.04 -4.05 -1.97
N LEU A 74 -9.56 -2.84 -2.21
CA LEU A 74 -9.09 -2.39 -3.51
C LEU A 74 -7.59 -2.65 -3.67
N VAL A 75 -7.14 -2.70 -4.92
CA VAL A 75 -5.72 -2.76 -5.27
C VAL A 75 -5.33 -1.42 -5.89
N TYR A 76 -4.42 -0.71 -5.22
CA TYR A 76 -3.90 0.57 -5.67
C TYR A 76 -2.57 0.36 -6.39
N THR A 77 -2.38 1.04 -7.50
CA THR A 77 -1.20 0.94 -8.35
C THR A 77 -0.42 2.25 -8.37
N LYS A 78 0.70 2.26 -9.08
CA LYS A 78 1.52 3.46 -9.25
C LYS A 78 0.73 4.60 -9.89
N SER A 79 -0.14 4.30 -10.86
CA SER A 79 -0.97 5.31 -11.51
C SER A 79 -1.94 6.02 -10.57
N ASP A 80 -2.42 5.35 -9.51
CA ASP A 80 -3.27 5.99 -8.51
C ASP A 80 -2.50 7.08 -7.76
N SER A 81 -1.24 6.81 -7.41
CA SER A 81 -0.36 7.81 -6.78
C SER A 81 -0.04 8.97 -7.71
N VAL A 82 0.21 8.68 -8.99
CA VAL A 82 0.48 9.70 -10.01
C VAL A 82 -0.74 10.59 -10.22
N ASP A 83 -1.92 10.01 -10.32
CA ASP A 83 -3.18 10.76 -10.46
C ASP A 83 -3.41 11.67 -9.26
N TYR A 84 -3.17 11.17 -8.06
CA TYR A 84 -3.28 11.99 -6.86
C TYR A 84 -2.30 13.17 -6.89
N ALA A 85 -1.05 12.93 -7.26
CA ALA A 85 -0.03 13.98 -7.37
C ALA A 85 -0.43 15.06 -8.39
N ILE A 86 -1.03 14.66 -9.51
CA ILE A 86 -1.54 15.60 -10.52
C ILE A 86 -2.69 16.43 -9.95
N ILE A 87 -3.64 15.81 -9.28
CA ILE A 87 -4.78 16.50 -8.63
C ILE A 87 -4.28 17.52 -7.62
N ARG A 88 -3.22 17.20 -6.89
CA ARG A 88 -2.62 18.10 -5.89
C ARG A 88 -1.68 19.16 -6.49
N ASN A 89 -1.51 19.18 -7.81
CA ASN A 89 -0.56 20.07 -8.50
C ASN A 89 0.92 19.85 -8.12
N TRP A 90 1.27 18.65 -7.66
CA TRP A 90 2.66 18.26 -7.38
C TRP A 90 3.35 17.71 -8.60
N LEU A 91 2.58 17.38 -9.64
CA LEU A 91 3.04 16.83 -10.89
C LEU A 91 2.20 17.41 -12.02
N LYS A 92 2.83 17.70 -13.17
CA LYS A 92 2.13 18.14 -14.37
C LYS A 92 1.55 16.92 -15.09
N ASP A 93 0.37 17.07 -15.67
CA ASP A 93 -0.29 16.02 -16.43
C ASP A 93 0.57 15.54 -17.61
N GLU A 94 1.31 16.43 -18.27
CA GLU A 94 2.22 16.11 -19.37
C GLU A 94 3.39 15.20 -18.96
N ASP A 95 3.74 15.13 -17.68
CA ASP A 95 4.82 14.28 -17.15
C ASP A 95 4.33 12.89 -16.72
N ARG A 96 3.04 12.62 -16.82
CA ARG A 96 2.41 11.39 -16.33
C ARG A 96 3.09 10.12 -16.84
N ASP A 97 3.27 10.01 -18.16
CA ASP A 97 3.83 8.80 -18.76
C ASP A 97 5.29 8.58 -18.36
N GLU A 98 6.08 9.65 -18.28
CA GLU A 98 7.47 9.58 -17.86
C GLU A 98 7.61 9.12 -16.42
N VAL A 99 6.78 9.65 -15.53
CA VAL A 99 6.84 9.33 -14.08
C VAL A 99 6.49 7.87 -13.80
N LEU A 100 5.70 7.24 -14.66
CA LEU A 100 5.35 5.82 -14.52
C LEU A 100 6.54 4.88 -14.81
N HIS A 101 7.61 5.35 -15.47
CA HIS A 101 8.81 4.53 -15.66
C HIS A 101 9.54 4.24 -14.34
N PRO A 102 10.23 3.09 -14.23
CA PRO A 102 10.94 2.72 -13.00
C PRO A 102 11.90 3.81 -12.51
N GLY A 103 11.86 4.09 -11.19
CA GLY A 103 12.74 5.06 -10.55
C GLY A 103 12.35 6.53 -10.74
N MET A 104 11.38 6.84 -11.57
CA MET A 104 11.03 8.21 -11.89
C MET A 104 10.20 8.91 -10.81
N MET A 105 9.48 8.18 -9.97
CA MET A 105 8.74 8.79 -8.85
C MET A 105 9.68 9.58 -7.94
N ALA A 106 10.79 8.95 -7.54
CA ALA A 106 11.80 9.61 -6.71
C ALA A 106 12.45 10.81 -7.42
N ALA A 107 12.72 10.70 -8.72
CA ALA A 107 13.29 11.79 -9.52
C ALA A 107 12.39 13.04 -9.56
N TYR A 108 11.07 12.84 -9.45
CA TYR A 108 10.09 13.92 -9.35
C TYR A 108 9.78 14.32 -7.89
N GLY A 109 10.52 13.79 -6.92
CA GLY A 109 10.34 14.11 -5.52
C GLY A 109 9.10 13.45 -4.87
N LEU A 110 8.54 12.44 -5.52
CA LEU A 110 7.35 11.75 -5.03
C LEU A 110 7.75 10.56 -4.15
N ARG A 111 7.38 10.61 -2.87
CA ARG A 111 7.71 9.60 -1.87
C ARG A 111 6.48 8.78 -1.52
N LYS A 112 6.62 7.44 -1.55
CA LYS A 112 5.52 6.51 -1.41
C LYS A 112 4.75 6.68 -0.09
N ILE A 113 5.45 6.69 1.04
CA ILE A 113 4.79 6.78 2.35
C ILE A 113 4.05 8.12 2.50
N PHE A 114 4.67 9.21 2.05
CA PHE A 114 4.01 10.51 2.06
C PHE A 114 2.73 10.51 1.21
N LEU A 115 2.80 9.96 -0.01
CA LEU A 115 1.63 9.88 -0.89
C LEU A 115 0.55 8.98 -0.30
N LEU A 116 0.92 7.84 0.30
CA LEU A 116 -0.02 6.96 0.98
C LEU A 116 -0.79 7.69 2.08
N ILE A 117 -0.07 8.36 2.95
CA ILE A 117 -0.68 9.12 4.06
C ILE A 117 -1.64 10.18 3.50
N GLU A 118 -1.20 10.97 2.52
CA GLU A 118 -2.01 12.02 1.92
C GLU A 118 -3.27 11.47 1.23
N MET A 119 -3.14 10.38 0.49
CA MET A 119 -4.26 9.75 -0.20
C MET A 119 -5.35 9.28 0.76
N PHE A 120 -4.98 8.77 1.93
CA PHE A 120 -5.93 8.24 2.91
C PHE A 120 -6.35 9.25 3.99
N VAL A 121 -5.66 10.37 4.12
CA VAL A 121 -6.09 11.50 4.96
C VAL A 121 -6.97 12.45 4.17
N ASN A 122 -6.52 12.83 2.97
CA ASN A 122 -7.25 13.69 2.04
C ASN A 122 -8.04 12.82 1.07
N THR A 123 -9.21 12.55 1.36
CA THR A 123 -10.03 11.44 0.93
C THR A 123 -10.69 11.54 -0.44
N ASP A 124 -10.23 12.42 -1.32
CA ASP A 124 -10.80 12.58 -2.66
C ASP A 124 -10.66 11.32 -3.52
N LEU A 125 -9.63 10.50 -3.26
CA LEU A 125 -9.39 9.24 -3.95
C LEU A 125 -9.79 8.02 -3.10
N SER A 126 -10.06 8.19 -1.82
CA SER A 126 -10.51 7.12 -0.94
C SER A 126 -12.03 7.11 -0.84
N LYS A 127 -12.61 5.93 -1.03
CA LYS A 127 -14.04 5.71 -0.81
C LYS A 127 -14.45 5.83 0.66
N TYR A 128 -13.50 5.71 1.58
CA TYR A 128 -13.74 5.57 3.02
C TYR A 128 -13.10 6.73 3.79
N ALA A 129 -13.46 7.94 3.41
CA ALA A 129 -12.99 9.18 4.02
C ALA A 129 -13.18 9.21 5.54
N GLY A 130 -12.14 9.60 6.27
CA GLY A 130 -12.19 9.77 7.72
C GLY A 130 -12.10 8.47 8.53
N GLU A 131 -11.95 7.32 7.88
CA GLU A 131 -11.74 6.04 8.55
C GLU A 131 -10.32 5.92 9.12
N GLU A 132 -10.15 5.00 10.09
CA GLU A 132 -8.82 4.64 10.58
C GLU A 132 -8.14 3.67 9.61
N TYR A 133 -6.86 3.94 9.33
CA TYR A 133 -6.02 3.10 8.48
C TYR A 133 -4.73 2.71 9.20
N ASP A 134 -4.43 1.41 9.15
CA ASP A 134 -3.11 0.91 9.51
C ASP A 134 -2.36 0.65 8.20
N ILE A 135 -1.24 1.34 7.99
CA ILE A 135 -0.40 1.22 6.78
C ILE A 135 0.78 0.32 7.12
N ILE A 136 0.89 -0.81 6.42
CA ILE A 136 1.99 -1.77 6.56
C ILE A 136 2.83 -1.71 5.29
N ASP A 137 4.06 -1.23 5.41
CA ASP A 137 4.97 -1.05 4.27
C ASP A 137 6.42 -1.14 4.75
N ASP A 138 7.27 -1.83 3.99
CA ASP A 138 8.70 -1.95 4.29
C ASP A 138 9.45 -0.62 4.24
N LEU A 139 8.91 0.37 3.54
CA LEU A 139 9.48 1.72 3.47
C LEU A 139 9.17 2.59 4.70
N VAL A 140 8.33 2.12 5.61
CA VAL A 140 8.16 2.77 6.92
C VAL A 140 9.47 2.64 7.68
N SER A 141 10.08 3.77 8.05
CA SER A 141 11.35 3.78 8.75
C SER A 141 11.22 3.25 10.18
N ASP A 142 12.36 2.92 10.79
CA ASP A 142 12.40 2.49 12.20
C ASP A 142 11.83 3.56 13.13
N GLU A 143 12.07 4.83 12.82
CA GLU A 143 11.56 5.96 13.59
C GLU A 143 10.06 6.15 13.41
N GLU A 144 9.54 5.89 12.21
CA GLU A 144 8.12 6.00 11.90
C GLU A 144 7.29 4.82 12.40
N HIS A 145 7.93 3.67 12.60
CA HIS A 145 7.24 2.45 13.02
C HIS A 145 6.46 2.67 14.31
N ASN A 146 5.22 2.21 14.31
CA ASN A 146 4.26 2.32 15.42
C ASN A 146 3.95 3.77 15.82
N THR A 147 4.08 4.70 14.89
CA THR A 147 3.71 6.11 15.09
C THR A 147 2.39 6.42 14.38
N ARG A 148 1.76 7.49 14.84
CA ARG A 148 0.53 8.00 14.24
C ARG A 148 0.79 9.44 13.76
N PRO A 149 1.27 9.63 12.51
CA PRO A 149 1.49 10.98 11.96
C PRO A 149 0.20 11.81 11.93
N TYR A 150 -0.93 11.12 11.79
CA TYR A 150 -2.27 11.67 11.99
C TYR A 150 -3.05 10.71 12.89
N HIS A 151 -4.02 11.22 13.64
CA HIS A 151 -4.76 10.42 14.61
C HIS A 151 -5.43 9.15 14.04
N ASN A 152 -5.75 9.18 12.74
CA ASN A 152 -6.41 8.08 12.05
C ASN A 152 -5.46 7.20 11.22
N ILE A 153 -4.15 7.47 11.23
CA ILE A 153 -3.15 6.72 10.44
C ILE A 153 -2.09 6.15 11.38
N LEU A 154 -1.93 4.83 11.36
CA LEU A 154 -0.85 4.11 12.04
C LEU A 154 0.13 3.57 11.00
N LEU A 155 1.44 3.84 11.19
CA LEU A 155 2.50 3.36 10.31
C LEU A 155 3.20 2.14 10.93
N LEU A 156 3.34 1.08 10.15
CA LEU A 156 3.95 -0.18 10.61
C LEU A 156 4.96 -0.71 9.59
N ASN A 157 6.16 -1.02 10.07
CA ASN A 157 7.15 -1.76 9.29
C ASN A 157 6.96 -3.26 9.58
N PRO A 158 6.77 -4.11 8.53
CA PRO A 158 6.46 -5.53 8.70
C PRO A 158 7.61 -6.36 9.27
N ALA A 159 8.85 -5.87 9.21
CA ALA A 159 10.00 -6.56 9.78
C ALA A 159 10.09 -6.38 11.30
N LYS A 160 9.27 -5.53 11.87
CA LYS A 160 9.20 -5.30 13.32
C LYS A 160 7.96 -5.93 13.92
N GLU A 161 7.94 -6.04 15.23
CA GLU A 161 6.77 -6.55 15.95
C GLU A 161 5.56 -5.64 15.73
N ILE A 162 4.50 -6.23 15.22
CA ILE A 162 3.25 -5.53 14.93
C ILE A 162 2.07 -6.23 15.58
#